data_7de889cdcb85e2242f7c34c47d120eb0
#
_entry.id   7de889cdcb85e2242f7c34c47d120eb0
#
_cell.length_a   1.000
_cell.length_b   1.000
_cell.length_c   1.000
_cell.angle_alpha   90.00
_cell.angle_beta   90.00
_cell.angle_gamma   90.00
#
_symmetry.space_group_name_H-M   'P 1'
#
loop_
_entity.id
_entity.type
_entity.pdbx_description
1 polymer ?
#
loop_
_entity_poly.entity_id
_entity_poly.type
_entity_poly.pdbx_seq_one_letter_code
_entity_poly.pdbx_strand_id
1 'polypeptide(L)'
;MQAENYIIDKIEQLCEKKNMSRYRLAQKSGIAQSSISTLLNRKSVPTIQTLEKICDGLDITLAQFFTDDEEYPDLTSDQKQLLSDWNAMDDHQKELVKAYIQGIIRK
;
A
#
# COMPACT_ATOMS: atom_id res chain seq x y z
N MET A 1 2.60 -11.35 17.61
CA MET A 1 3.16 -10.39 16.64
C MET A 1 3.89 -9.30 17.39
N GLN A 2 5.10 -8.97 16.98
CA GLN A 2 5.83 -7.83 17.53
C GLN A 2 5.67 -6.65 16.60
N ALA A 3 5.23 -5.51 17.13
CA ALA A 3 4.93 -4.32 16.32
C ALA A 3 6.13 -3.84 15.51
N GLU A 4 7.32 -3.84 16.13
CA GLU A 4 8.54 -3.40 15.44
C GLU A 4 8.84 -4.27 14.21
N ASN A 5 8.69 -5.58 14.32
CA ASN A 5 8.93 -6.49 13.19
C ASN A 5 7.89 -6.28 12.09
N TYR A 6 6.62 -6.16 12.46
CA TYR A 6 5.54 -5.94 11.49
C TYR A 6 5.77 -4.67 10.69
N ILE A 7 6.05 -3.57 11.36
CA ILE A 7 6.19 -2.26 10.74
C ILE A 7 7.42 -2.22 9.82
N ILE A 8 8.55 -2.72 10.30
CA ILE A 8 9.79 -2.71 9.52
C ILE A 8 9.67 -3.63 8.30
N ASP A 9 9.13 -4.82 8.48
CA ASP A 9 8.94 -5.76 7.38
C ASP A 9 7.99 -5.16 6.33
N LYS A 10 6.95 -4.48 6.77
CA LYS A 10 5.99 -3.85 5.85
C LYS A 10 6.64 -2.72 5.05
N ILE A 11 7.48 -1.89 5.69
CA ILE A 11 8.21 -0.83 4.99
C ILE A 11 9.12 -1.44 3.92
N GLU A 12 9.86 -2.48 4.28
CA GLU A 12 10.76 -3.15 3.32
C GLU A 12 9.99 -3.78 2.17
N GLN A 13 8.88 -4.44 2.43
CA GLN A 13 8.02 -5.02 1.40
C GLN A 13 7.49 -3.96 0.44
N LEU A 14 7.03 -2.83 0.97
CA LEU A 14 6.49 -1.75 0.14
C LEU A 14 7.58 -1.10 -0.70
N CYS A 15 8.79 -0.93 -0.16
CA CYS A 15 9.93 -0.41 -0.91
C CYS A 15 10.29 -1.36 -2.05
N GLU A 16 10.35 -2.66 -1.79
CA GLU A 16 10.64 -3.67 -2.80
C GLU A 16 9.57 -3.67 -3.90
N LYS A 17 8.30 -3.63 -3.49
CA LYS A 17 7.17 -3.62 -4.42
C LYS A 17 7.17 -2.41 -5.34
N LYS A 18 7.63 -1.27 -4.84
CA LYS A 18 7.70 0.00 -5.59
C LYS A 18 9.07 0.24 -6.23
N ASN A 19 9.99 -0.71 -6.15
CA ASN A 19 11.36 -0.56 -6.65
C ASN A 19 12.04 0.68 -6.05
N MET A 20 11.87 0.91 -4.77
CA MET A 20 12.36 2.09 -4.08
C MET A 20 13.52 1.72 -3.16
N SER A 21 14.67 2.39 -3.32
CA SER A 21 15.82 2.22 -2.42
C SER A 21 15.56 2.97 -1.11
N ARG A 22 16.33 2.61 -0.07
CA ARG A 22 16.31 3.35 1.20
C ARG A 22 16.65 4.83 0.99
N TYR A 23 17.59 5.11 0.10
CA TYR A 23 17.97 6.48 -0.23
C TYR A 23 16.78 7.25 -0.84
N ARG A 24 16.08 6.64 -1.77
CA ARG A 24 14.92 7.26 -2.41
C ARG A 24 13.78 7.46 -1.42
N LEU A 25 13.55 6.49 -0.55
CA LEU A 25 12.56 6.63 0.51
C LEU A 25 12.88 7.80 1.43
N ALA A 26 14.16 7.92 1.83
CA ALA A 26 14.60 9.03 2.67
C ALA A 26 14.33 10.37 1.98
N GLN A 27 14.67 10.49 0.70
CA GLN A 27 14.42 11.71 -0.06
C GLN A 27 12.93 12.06 -0.11
N LYS A 28 12.09 11.10 -0.45
CA LYS A 28 10.65 11.32 -0.62
C LYS A 28 9.94 11.57 0.70
N SER A 29 10.41 10.98 1.77
CA SER A 29 9.80 11.15 3.10
C SER A 29 10.33 12.36 3.87
N GLY A 30 11.42 12.97 3.42
CA GLY A 30 12.06 14.08 4.12
C GLY A 30 12.76 13.66 5.40
N ILE A 31 13.15 12.39 5.51
CA ILE A 31 13.87 11.84 6.66
C ILE A 31 15.31 11.60 6.24
N ALA A 32 16.28 11.86 7.15
CA ALA A 32 17.67 11.61 6.85
C ALA A 32 17.90 10.12 6.54
N GLN A 33 18.76 9.85 5.56
CA GLN A 33 19.06 8.47 5.18
C GLN A 33 19.60 7.65 6.34
N SER A 34 20.45 8.28 7.20
CA SER A 34 20.97 7.63 8.38
C SER A 34 19.86 7.21 9.34
N SER A 35 18.83 8.04 9.47
CA SER A 35 17.67 7.73 10.33
C SER A 35 16.86 6.56 9.77
N ILE A 36 16.64 6.52 8.47
CA ILE A 36 15.95 5.40 7.80
C ILE A 36 16.76 4.11 8.00
N SER A 37 18.07 4.16 7.78
CA SER A 37 18.95 2.99 7.94
C SER A 37 18.95 2.49 9.38
N THR A 38 19.02 3.40 10.37
CA THR A 38 18.98 3.04 11.78
C THR A 38 17.64 2.37 12.12
N LEU A 39 16.54 2.95 11.68
CA LEU A 39 15.20 2.42 11.91
C LEU A 39 15.09 0.98 11.38
N LEU A 40 15.46 0.77 10.12
CA LEU A 40 15.32 -0.52 9.47
C LEU A 40 16.30 -1.57 10.04
N ASN A 41 17.52 -1.17 10.36
CA ASN A 41 18.53 -2.09 10.87
C ASN A 41 18.29 -2.49 12.33
N ARG A 42 17.79 -1.57 13.14
CA ARG A 42 17.53 -1.82 14.58
C ARG A 42 16.13 -2.33 14.85
N LYS A 43 15.27 -2.33 13.83
CA LYS A 43 13.89 -2.77 13.95
C LYS A 43 13.16 -2.11 15.12
N SER A 44 13.36 -0.80 15.29
CA SER A 44 12.64 -0.05 16.30
C SER A 44 11.31 0.44 15.76
N VAL A 45 10.33 0.64 16.67
CA VAL A 45 9.02 1.18 16.28
C VAL A 45 9.15 2.67 16.04
N PRO A 46 8.83 3.18 14.85
CA PRO A 46 8.85 4.62 14.60
C PRO A 46 7.70 5.31 15.33
N THR A 47 7.86 6.62 15.57
CA THR A 47 6.72 7.42 16.04
C THR A 47 5.68 7.51 14.93
N ILE A 48 4.45 7.91 15.29
CA ILE A 48 3.38 8.11 14.30
C ILE A 48 3.79 9.19 13.29
N GLN A 49 4.42 10.26 13.75
CA GLN A 49 4.88 11.33 12.85
C GLN A 49 5.89 10.81 11.83
N THR A 50 6.84 9.99 12.28
CA THR A 50 7.84 9.39 11.39
C THR A 50 7.16 8.43 10.41
N LEU A 51 6.23 7.62 10.88
CA LEU A 51 5.50 6.69 10.02
C LEU A 51 4.66 7.42 8.97
N GLU A 52 4.03 8.54 9.33
CA GLU A 52 3.30 9.37 8.38
C GLU A 52 4.22 9.87 7.27
N LYS A 53 5.42 10.34 7.61
CA LYS A 53 6.40 10.79 6.61
C LYS A 53 6.81 9.65 5.68
N ILE A 54 7.02 8.47 6.23
CA ILE A 54 7.36 7.28 5.44
C ILE A 54 6.20 6.93 4.49
N CYS A 55 4.98 6.95 4.97
CA CYS A 55 3.80 6.70 4.14
C CYS A 55 3.69 7.74 3.02
N ASP A 56 3.92 9.02 3.31
CA ASP A 56 3.95 10.07 2.29
C ASP A 56 5.00 9.78 1.23
N GLY A 57 6.17 9.34 1.65
CA GLY A 57 7.23 8.95 0.73
C GLY A 57 6.88 7.76 -0.13
N LEU A 58 6.03 6.88 0.38
CA LEU A 58 5.55 5.70 -0.34
C LEU A 58 4.26 5.95 -1.13
N ASP A 59 3.72 7.16 -1.06
CA ASP A 59 2.45 7.55 -1.70
C ASP A 59 1.26 6.72 -1.22
N ILE A 60 1.22 6.44 0.07
CA ILE A 60 0.11 5.71 0.70
C ILE A 60 -0.36 6.44 1.95
N THR A 61 -1.54 6.09 2.42
CA THR A 61 -2.06 6.58 3.70
C THR A 61 -1.65 5.63 4.83
N LEU A 62 -1.78 6.08 6.08
CA LEU A 62 -1.58 5.20 7.24
C LEU A 62 -2.54 4.01 7.20
N ALA A 63 -3.79 4.25 6.80
CA ALA A 63 -4.77 3.17 6.67
C ALA A 63 -4.31 2.12 5.65
N GLN A 64 -3.81 2.56 4.50
CA GLN A 64 -3.27 1.66 3.49
C GLN A 64 -2.04 0.90 3.99
N PHE A 65 -1.20 1.55 4.80
CA PHE A 65 -0.03 0.90 5.38
C PHE A 65 -0.42 -0.32 6.22
N PHE A 66 -1.48 -0.19 7.02
CA PHE A 66 -1.93 -1.25 7.91
C PHE A 66 -2.92 -2.21 7.26
N THR A 67 -3.20 -2.05 5.98
CA THR A 67 -4.05 -2.95 5.21
C THR A 67 -3.17 -3.93 4.45
N ASP A 68 -3.40 -5.23 4.63
CA ASP A 68 -2.66 -6.25 3.90
C ASP A 68 -3.13 -6.33 2.46
N ASP A 69 -2.25 -6.80 1.56
CA ASP A 69 -2.61 -7.09 0.18
C ASP A 69 -3.73 -8.13 0.10
N GLU A 70 -3.91 -8.88 1.17
CA GLU A 70 -4.98 -9.88 1.31
C GLU A 70 -6.10 -9.36 2.19
N GLU A 71 -6.48 -8.09 1.99
CA GLU A 71 -7.57 -7.45 2.73
C GLU A 71 -8.87 -8.25 2.66
N TYR A 72 -9.05 -8.97 1.57
CA TYR A 72 -10.24 -9.80 1.37
C TYR A 72 -9.84 -11.25 1.15
N PRO A 73 -9.41 -11.96 2.21
CA PRO A 73 -8.93 -13.33 2.06
C PRO A 73 -10.01 -14.30 1.56
N ASP A 74 -11.28 -13.94 1.71
CA ASP A 74 -12.40 -14.76 1.27
C ASP A 74 -12.73 -14.60 -0.22
N LEU A 75 -12.08 -13.67 -0.91
CA LEU A 75 -12.32 -13.45 -2.31
C LEU A 75 -11.63 -14.52 -3.17
N THR A 76 -12.32 -14.95 -4.20
CA THR A 76 -11.75 -15.85 -5.21
C THR A 76 -10.72 -15.09 -6.06
N SER A 77 -9.94 -15.83 -6.84
CA SER A 77 -8.98 -15.22 -7.78
C SER A 77 -9.69 -14.32 -8.79
N ASP A 78 -10.85 -14.75 -9.28
CA ASP A 78 -11.66 -13.96 -10.22
C ASP A 78 -12.11 -12.64 -9.60
N GLN A 79 -12.56 -12.68 -8.36
CA GLN A 79 -13.00 -11.49 -7.64
C GLN A 79 -11.85 -10.52 -7.40
N LYS A 80 -10.68 -11.03 -7.03
CA LYS A 80 -9.49 -10.20 -6.84
C LYS A 80 -9.05 -9.53 -8.14
N GLN A 81 -9.10 -10.28 -9.23
CA GLN A 81 -8.76 -9.72 -10.55
C GLN A 81 -9.75 -8.64 -10.95
N LEU A 82 -11.03 -8.87 -10.73
CA LEU A 82 -12.06 -7.89 -11.03
C LEU A 82 -11.88 -6.59 -10.25
N LEU A 83 -11.53 -6.69 -8.96
CA LEU A 83 -11.25 -5.51 -8.15
C LEU A 83 -10.02 -4.75 -8.66
N SER A 84 -8.98 -5.48 -9.05
CA SER A 84 -7.78 -4.87 -9.63
C SER A 84 -8.12 -4.12 -10.92
N ASP A 85 -8.88 -4.74 -11.79
CA ASP A 85 -9.31 -4.12 -13.05
C ASP A 85 -10.17 -2.88 -12.80
N TRP A 86 -11.10 -2.98 -11.85
CA TRP A 86 -11.96 -1.87 -11.45
C TRP A 86 -11.14 -0.68 -10.96
N ASN A 87 -10.15 -0.93 -10.11
CA ASN A 87 -9.32 0.12 -9.55
C ASN A 87 -8.43 0.80 -10.61
N ALA A 88 -8.16 0.12 -11.71
CA ALA A 88 -7.37 0.67 -12.82
C ALA A 88 -8.20 1.54 -13.77
N MET A 89 -9.52 1.54 -13.64
CA MET A 89 -10.41 2.29 -14.52
C MET A 89 -10.61 3.72 -14.06
N ASP A 90 -10.87 4.61 -15.03
CA ASP A 90 -11.32 5.97 -14.72
C ASP A 90 -12.85 5.99 -14.44
N ASP A 91 -13.37 7.14 -14.04
CA ASP A 91 -14.79 7.27 -13.68
C ASP A 91 -15.73 6.95 -14.84
N HIS A 92 -15.37 7.36 -16.04
CA HIS A 92 -16.19 7.06 -17.23
C HIS A 92 -16.24 5.57 -17.50
N GLN A 93 -15.10 4.90 -17.46
CA GLN A 93 -15.02 3.47 -17.65
C GLN A 93 -15.81 2.70 -16.59
N LYS A 94 -15.73 3.13 -15.35
CA LYS A 94 -16.51 2.53 -14.25
C LYS A 94 -18.00 2.64 -14.50
N GLU A 95 -18.47 3.78 -15.00
CA GLU A 95 -19.89 3.95 -15.33
C GLU A 95 -20.34 3.00 -16.45
N LEU A 96 -19.51 2.81 -17.47
CA LEU A 96 -19.80 1.85 -18.53
C LEU A 96 -19.89 0.41 -18.00
N VAL A 97 -18.97 0.03 -17.12
CA VAL A 97 -18.98 -1.30 -16.50
C VAL A 97 -20.24 -1.50 -15.66
N LYS A 98 -20.62 -0.50 -14.87
CA LYS A 98 -21.83 -0.58 -14.06
C LYS A 98 -23.08 -0.77 -14.93
N ALA A 99 -23.18 -0.02 -16.02
CA ALA A 99 -24.30 -0.13 -16.96
C ALA A 99 -24.36 -1.52 -17.59
N TYR A 100 -23.21 -2.05 -17.99
CA TYR A 100 -23.11 -3.37 -18.58
C TYR A 100 -23.55 -4.47 -17.61
N ILE A 101 -23.07 -4.38 -16.36
CA ILE A 101 -23.44 -5.33 -15.31
C ILE A 101 -24.95 -5.30 -15.07
N GLN A 102 -25.55 -4.12 -14.98
CA GLN A 102 -26.99 -3.98 -14.77
C GLN A 102 -27.78 -4.60 -15.91
N GLY A 103 -27.30 -4.42 -17.15
CA GLY A 103 -27.92 -5.04 -18.31
C GLY A 103 -27.90 -6.56 -18.30
N ILE A 104 -26.82 -7.15 -17.74
CA ILE A 104 -26.70 -8.60 -17.61
C ILE A 104 -27.62 -9.13 -16.51
N ILE A 105 -27.64 -8.45 -15.37
CA ILE A 105 -28.36 -8.92 -14.17
C ILE A 105 -29.89 -8.76 -14.34
N ARG A 106 -30.32 -7.68 -14.95
CA ARG A 106 -31.73 -7.29 -15.04
C ARG A 106 -32.38 -7.71 -16.37
N LYS A 107 -32.16 -8.86 -16.78
CA LYS A 107 -32.77 -9.35 -18.01
C LYS A 107 -34.28 -9.15 -18.05
#